data_d42ad71fcdb820f246e9f41f4dbc7179
#
_entry.id   d42ad71fcdb820f246e9f41f4dbc7179
#
_cell.length_a   1.000
_cell.length_b   1.000
_cell.length_c   1.000
_cell.angle_alpha   90.00
_cell.angle_beta   90.00
_cell.angle_gamma   90.00
#
_symmetry.space_group_name_H-M   'P 1'
#
loop_
_entity.id
_entity.type
_entity.pdbx_description
1 polymer ?
#
loop_
_entity_poly.entity_id
_entity_poly.type
_entity_poly.pdbx_seq_one_letter_code
_entity_poly.pdbx_strand_id
1 'polypeptide(L)'
;VESTVLAHRNGRWAMTEPLRHGVQRYRVVQWATGNIGARTMRAVLEHPNLTLAGVYVHTPAKSGLDAGELSGGDFGTTGVVATHDIDEILALGADCALYTPRSCDFDEVCALLSSGVNVVSTRGEFHHAPSLDPVTRKRIEDACEQGGSSVHSTGSSPGFITEALPLTLTSIQRRLDALTIDEFADLSQRDSPGLLFEVMGFGQPPAEFGEQRLAGLRDSFGPSLRLLAEALSTPLDSVEAVGEVATARRSTRIAAGTLPAGTVAAQRITVSGLRKGRPLLRFRANWYCTTDLDPAWDLRATGWHVSVEGDAPLDIDLRFPVPLDLMASMSPSYTANRAVNAVPFVCAAAPGIRTTTDLPQIVADLG
;
A
#
# COMPACT_ATOMS: atom_id res chain seq x y z
N VAL A 1 -24.92 -16.64 12.59
CA VAL A 1 -25.79 -15.71 13.35
C VAL A 1 -26.26 -14.68 12.34
N GLU A 2 -27.52 -14.80 11.90
CA GLU A 2 -28.13 -13.89 10.93
C GLU A 2 -28.36 -12.52 11.60
N SER A 3 -27.71 -11.48 11.08
CA SER A 3 -27.95 -10.10 11.52
C SER A 3 -29.15 -9.53 10.77
N THR A 4 -30.27 -9.43 11.44
CA THR A 4 -31.49 -8.78 10.91
C THR A 4 -31.37 -7.27 11.07
N VAL A 5 -31.43 -6.51 9.98
CA VAL A 5 -31.44 -5.05 10.01
C VAL A 5 -32.90 -4.57 10.18
N LEU A 6 -33.17 -3.76 11.19
CA LEU A 6 -34.49 -3.15 11.44
C LEU A 6 -34.54 -1.78 10.76
N ALA A 7 -35.52 -1.59 9.87
CA ALA A 7 -35.79 -0.29 9.27
C ALA A 7 -37.11 0.26 9.82
N HIS A 8 -37.16 1.56 10.18
CA HIS A 8 -38.34 2.25 10.69
C HIS A 8 -39.05 2.97 9.54
N ARG A 9 -40.26 2.51 9.20
CA ARG A 9 -41.15 3.23 8.27
C ARG A 9 -42.55 3.31 8.88
N ASN A 10 -43.15 4.51 8.87
CA ASN A 10 -44.54 4.78 9.30
C ASN A 10 -44.92 4.25 10.69
N GLY A 11 -44.01 4.40 11.70
CA GLY A 11 -44.34 4.05 13.09
C GLY A 11 -44.41 2.54 13.40
N ARG A 12 -44.01 1.68 12.49
CA ARG A 12 -43.89 0.24 12.70
C ARG A 12 -42.50 -0.25 12.33
N TRP A 13 -41.96 -1.14 13.15
CA TRP A 13 -40.73 -1.87 12.85
C TRP A 13 -41.09 -3.02 11.90
N ALA A 14 -40.59 -2.96 10.67
CA ALA A 14 -40.66 -4.07 9.75
C ALA A 14 -39.33 -4.78 9.76
N MET A 15 -39.37 -6.10 9.87
CA MET A 15 -38.17 -6.93 9.60
C MET A 15 -37.94 -6.86 8.10
N THR A 16 -36.85 -6.23 7.70
CA THR A 16 -36.32 -6.42 6.34
C THR A 16 -35.65 -7.79 6.29
N GLU A 17 -35.97 -8.57 5.25
CA GLU A 17 -35.24 -9.81 5.02
C GLU A 17 -33.73 -9.52 5.05
N PRO A 18 -32.92 -10.41 5.65
CA PRO A 18 -31.47 -10.27 5.57
C PRO A 18 -31.11 -10.18 4.09
N LEU A 19 -30.33 -9.16 3.73
CA LEU A 19 -29.73 -9.05 2.41
C LEU A 19 -28.92 -10.34 2.21
N ARG A 20 -29.54 -11.35 1.60
CA ARG A 20 -28.81 -12.44 0.98
C ARG A 20 -28.07 -11.81 -0.17
N HIS A 21 -26.86 -11.32 0.10
CA HIS A 21 -25.92 -11.06 -0.95
C HIS A 21 -25.67 -12.43 -1.62
N GLY A 22 -26.31 -12.66 -2.75
CA GLY A 22 -25.80 -13.69 -3.66
C GLY A 22 -24.31 -13.38 -3.79
N VAL A 23 -23.45 -14.35 -3.51
CA VAL A 23 -22.00 -14.16 -3.47
C VAL A 23 -21.60 -13.62 -4.84
N GLN A 24 -21.41 -12.30 -4.91
CA GLN A 24 -20.99 -11.64 -6.15
C GLN A 24 -19.54 -12.03 -6.38
N ARG A 25 -19.27 -12.71 -7.47
CA ARG A 25 -17.90 -13.02 -7.89
C ARG A 25 -17.40 -11.94 -8.81
N TYR A 26 -16.23 -11.40 -8.51
CA TYR A 26 -15.57 -10.38 -9.33
C TYR A 26 -14.50 -11.03 -10.21
N ARG A 27 -14.48 -10.63 -11.47
CA ARG A 27 -13.46 -10.98 -12.45
C ARG A 27 -12.32 -9.98 -12.36
N VAL A 28 -11.14 -10.44 -12.00
CA VAL A 28 -9.99 -9.58 -11.71
C VAL A 28 -8.88 -9.80 -12.73
N VAL A 29 -8.29 -8.71 -13.21
CA VAL A 29 -7.04 -8.73 -13.98
C VAL A 29 -5.88 -8.36 -13.07
N GLN A 30 -4.80 -9.14 -13.12
CA GLN A 30 -3.53 -8.74 -12.52
C GLN A 30 -2.73 -7.89 -13.50
N TRP A 31 -2.38 -6.67 -13.10
CA TRP A 31 -1.53 -5.77 -13.86
C TRP A 31 -0.12 -5.71 -13.27
N ALA A 32 0.85 -6.22 -14.02
CA ALA A 32 2.23 -6.46 -13.66
C ALA A 32 2.45 -7.63 -12.67
N THR A 33 3.56 -8.34 -12.86
CA THR A 33 3.91 -9.58 -12.15
C THR A 33 5.24 -9.46 -11.38
N GLY A 34 5.40 -8.31 -10.73
CA GLY A 34 6.49 -8.09 -9.79
C GLY A 34 6.23 -8.77 -8.43
N ASN A 35 7.02 -8.40 -7.44
CA ASN A 35 6.94 -9.01 -6.10
C ASN A 35 5.54 -8.92 -5.46
N ILE A 36 4.87 -7.76 -5.56
CA ILE A 36 3.48 -7.59 -5.09
C ILE A 36 2.53 -8.32 -6.03
N GLY A 37 2.67 -8.14 -7.36
CA GLY A 37 1.77 -8.75 -8.34
C GLY A 37 1.71 -10.27 -8.29
N ALA A 38 2.82 -10.95 -8.04
CA ALA A 38 2.83 -12.41 -7.83
C ALA A 38 1.98 -12.81 -6.60
N ARG A 39 2.00 -11.99 -5.53
CA ARG A 39 1.24 -12.27 -4.31
C ARG A 39 -0.24 -11.89 -4.42
N THR A 40 -0.56 -10.82 -5.14
CA THR A 40 -1.96 -10.50 -5.46
C THR A 40 -2.58 -11.60 -6.32
N MET A 41 -1.86 -12.15 -7.32
CA MET A 41 -2.33 -13.31 -8.09
C MET A 41 -2.61 -14.52 -7.20
N ARG A 42 -1.70 -14.87 -6.27
CA ARG A 42 -1.94 -15.97 -5.31
C ARG A 42 -3.20 -15.71 -4.51
N ALA A 43 -3.30 -14.52 -3.92
CA ALA A 43 -4.45 -14.16 -3.11
C ALA A 43 -5.77 -14.21 -3.90
N VAL A 44 -5.76 -13.84 -5.19
CA VAL A 44 -6.93 -13.94 -6.07
C VAL A 44 -7.26 -15.41 -6.38
N LEU A 45 -6.25 -16.24 -6.67
CA LEU A 45 -6.45 -17.65 -6.99
C LEU A 45 -7.01 -18.46 -5.80
N GLU A 46 -6.71 -18.04 -4.57
CA GLU A 46 -7.18 -18.64 -3.32
C GLU A 46 -8.49 -18.01 -2.81
N HIS A 47 -8.92 -16.88 -3.38
CA HIS A 47 -10.05 -16.12 -2.86
C HIS A 47 -11.39 -16.77 -3.25
N PRO A 48 -12.35 -16.94 -2.33
CA PRO A 48 -13.63 -17.60 -2.61
C PRO A 48 -14.49 -16.87 -3.64
N ASN A 49 -14.39 -15.53 -3.70
CA ASN A 49 -15.29 -14.65 -4.46
C ASN A 49 -14.58 -13.84 -5.57
N LEU A 50 -13.32 -14.15 -5.87
CA LEU A 50 -12.59 -13.53 -6.98
C LEU A 50 -12.22 -14.61 -8.01
N THR A 51 -12.14 -14.19 -9.27
CA THR A 51 -11.68 -15.04 -10.37
C THR A 51 -10.64 -14.29 -11.18
N LEU A 52 -9.44 -14.86 -11.33
CA LEU A 52 -8.42 -14.30 -12.19
C LEU A 52 -8.85 -14.44 -13.65
N ALA A 53 -9.11 -13.32 -14.31
CA ALA A 53 -9.59 -13.27 -15.69
C ALA A 53 -8.47 -13.06 -16.71
N GLY A 54 -7.36 -12.42 -16.30
CA GLY A 54 -6.22 -12.13 -17.17
C GLY A 54 -5.01 -11.64 -16.39
N VAL A 55 -3.87 -11.62 -17.07
CA VAL A 55 -2.60 -11.12 -16.53
C VAL A 55 -1.91 -10.26 -17.58
N TYR A 56 -1.66 -9.00 -17.24
CA TYR A 56 -0.86 -8.11 -18.08
C TYR A 56 0.58 -8.06 -17.61
N VAL A 57 1.52 -8.10 -18.56
CA VAL A 57 2.96 -8.05 -18.29
C VAL A 57 3.65 -7.03 -19.17
N HIS A 58 4.46 -6.15 -18.58
CA HIS A 58 5.28 -5.19 -19.34
C HIS A 58 6.50 -5.84 -20.02
N THR A 59 6.95 -6.99 -19.51
CA THR A 59 8.12 -7.70 -20.03
C THR A 59 7.68 -8.72 -21.08
N PRO A 60 8.00 -8.55 -22.37
CA PRO A 60 7.54 -9.46 -23.43
C PRO A 60 7.91 -10.94 -23.19
N ALA A 61 9.06 -11.19 -22.55
CA ALA A 61 9.49 -12.55 -22.21
C ALA A 61 8.57 -13.29 -21.22
N LYS A 62 7.65 -12.57 -20.54
CA LYS A 62 6.64 -13.18 -19.66
C LYS A 62 5.29 -13.39 -20.37
N SER A 63 5.12 -12.86 -21.57
CA SER A 63 3.93 -13.11 -22.38
C SER A 63 3.89 -14.58 -22.78
N GLY A 64 2.72 -15.20 -22.71
CA GLY A 64 2.55 -16.62 -22.97
C GLY A 64 2.77 -17.54 -21.76
N LEU A 65 3.28 -17.05 -20.63
CA LEU A 65 3.42 -17.82 -19.39
C LEU A 65 2.08 -17.93 -18.65
N ASP A 66 1.85 -19.07 -18.00
CA ASP A 66 0.66 -19.31 -17.17
C ASP A 66 0.74 -18.51 -15.85
N ALA A 67 -0.40 -18.04 -15.37
CA ALA A 67 -0.50 -17.28 -14.12
C ALA A 67 -0.04 -18.11 -12.91
N GLY A 68 -0.22 -19.42 -12.91
CA GLY A 68 0.29 -20.30 -11.86
C GLY A 68 1.82 -20.23 -11.76
N GLU A 69 2.52 -20.26 -12.88
CA GLU A 69 3.98 -20.10 -12.95
C GLU A 69 4.40 -18.69 -12.48
N LEU A 70 3.75 -17.65 -12.99
CA LEU A 70 4.06 -16.26 -12.65
C LEU A 70 3.74 -15.89 -11.19
N SER A 71 2.80 -16.57 -10.56
CA SER A 71 2.48 -16.41 -9.14
C SER A 71 3.59 -16.96 -8.24
N GLY A 72 4.41 -17.90 -8.74
CA GLY A 72 5.46 -18.57 -7.98
C GLY A 72 4.90 -19.46 -6.85
N GLY A 73 3.67 -19.94 -6.96
CA GLY A 73 3.01 -20.89 -6.04
C GLY A 73 2.77 -22.24 -6.70
N ASP A 74 2.28 -23.20 -5.93
CA ASP A 74 1.97 -24.57 -6.38
C ASP A 74 0.55 -24.68 -6.94
N PHE A 75 0.15 -23.72 -7.79
CA PHE A 75 -1.21 -23.69 -8.37
C PHE A 75 -1.37 -24.57 -9.62
N GLY A 76 -0.29 -25.16 -10.10
CA GLY A 76 -0.30 -25.90 -11.37
C GLY A 76 -0.63 -24.97 -12.55
N THR A 77 -1.27 -25.53 -13.58
CA THR A 77 -1.74 -24.77 -14.73
C THR A 77 -3.11 -24.18 -14.45
N THR A 78 -3.19 -22.86 -14.43
CA THR A 78 -4.45 -22.12 -14.19
C THR A 78 -5.29 -21.96 -15.45
N GLY A 79 -4.67 -22.04 -16.63
CA GLY A 79 -5.28 -21.74 -17.93
C GLY A 79 -5.38 -20.24 -18.23
N VAL A 80 -4.95 -19.37 -17.32
CA VAL A 80 -4.87 -17.92 -17.54
C VAL A 80 -3.46 -17.58 -18.01
N VAL A 81 -3.34 -17.18 -19.28
CA VAL A 81 -2.06 -16.89 -19.92
C VAL A 81 -1.81 -15.39 -19.91
N ALA A 82 -0.60 -15.00 -19.57
CA ALA A 82 -0.20 -13.59 -19.54
C ALA A 82 -0.02 -13.03 -20.95
N THR A 83 -0.44 -11.79 -21.14
CA THR A 83 -0.24 -11.01 -22.39
C THR A 83 0.44 -9.69 -22.11
N HIS A 84 1.11 -9.13 -23.10
CA HIS A 84 1.61 -7.75 -23.11
C HIS A 84 0.79 -6.83 -24.02
N ASP A 85 -0.33 -7.33 -24.53
CA ASP A 85 -1.29 -6.59 -25.34
C ASP A 85 -2.41 -6.07 -24.44
N ILE A 86 -2.53 -4.74 -24.37
CA ILE A 86 -3.54 -4.08 -23.53
C ILE A 86 -4.95 -4.31 -24.09
N ASP A 87 -5.12 -4.37 -25.39
CA ASP A 87 -6.42 -4.55 -26.03
C ASP A 87 -7.01 -5.93 -25.72
N GLU A 88 -6.15 -6.97 -25.64
CA GLU A 88 -6.58 -8.30 -25.19
C GLU A 88 -7.12 -8.26 -23.75
N ILE A 89 -6.46 -7.49 -22.87
CA ILE A 89 -6.91 -7.36 -21.49
C ILE A 89 -8.24 -6.58 -21.41
N LEU A 90 -8.36 -5.47 -22.13
CA LEU A 90 -9.59 -4.67 -22.13
C LEU A 90 -10.78 -5.46 -22.67
N ALA A 91 -10.55 -6.32 -23.68
CA ALA A 91 -11.57 -7.19 -24.26
C ALA A 91 -12.12 -8.25 -23.28
N LEU A 92 -11.44 -8.53 -22.16
CA LEU A 92 -11.90 -9.49 -21.15
C LEU A 92 -13.16 -9.03 -20.41
N GLY A 93 -13.45 -7.73 -20.38
CA GLY A 93 -14.57 -7.16 -19.60
C GLY A 93 -14.48 -7.54 -18.13
N ALA A 94 -13.31 -7.35 -17.53
CA ALA A 94 -13.08 -7.61 -16.12
C ALA A 94 -13.73 -6.52 -15.25
N ASP A 95 -14.08 -6.86 -14.00
CA ASP A 95 -14.67 -5.92 -13.05
C ASP A 95 -13.61 -5.00 -12.44
N CYS A 96 -12.38 -5.51 -12.25
CA CYS A 96 -11.31 -4.80 -11.55
C CYS A 96 -9.91 -5.21 -12.02
N ALA A 97 -9.00 -4.25 -12.08
CA ALA A 97 -7.57 -4.48 -12.25
C ALA A 97 -6.82 -4.24 -10.92
N LEU A 98 -6.01 -5.21 -10.50
CA LEU A 98 -5.03 -5.07 -9.44
C LEU A 98 -3.75 -4.49 -10.03
N TYR A 99 -3.60 -3.18 -9.94
CA TYR A 99 -2.56 -2.40 -10.60
C TYR A 99 -1.32 -2.26 -9.70
N THR A 100 -0.29 -3.08 -9.97
CA THR A 100 0.89 -3.22 -9.12
C THR A 100 2.24 -3.00 -9.82
N PRO A 101 2.34 -2.13 -10.85
CA PRO A 101 3.60 -1.89 -11.53
C PRO A 101 4.59 -1.11 -10.65
N ARG A 102 5.83 -1.01 -11.09
CA ARG A 102 6.88 -0.27 -10.40
C ARG A 102 6.67 1.25 -10.44
N SER A 103 6.08 1.75 -11.52
CA SER A 103 5.71 3.15 -11.73
C SER A 103 4.27 3.22 -12.25
N CYS A 104 3.57 4.29 -11.94
CA CYS A 104 2.24 4.52 -12.47
C CYS A 104 2.34 5.05 -13.91
N ASP A 105 1.65 4.40 -14.82
CA ASP A 105 1.39 4.91 -16.17
C ASP A 105 -0.08 5.34 -16.21
N PHE A 106 -0.30 6.65 -16.35
CA PHE A 106 -1.65 7.21 -16.36
C PHE A 106 -2.41 6.90 -17.65
N ASP A 107 -1.73 6.58 -18.75
CA ASP A 107 -2.38 6.15 -19.99
C ASP A 107 -3.00 4.77 -19.83
N GLU A 108 -2.25 3.82 -19.24
CA GLU A 108 -2.77 2.50 -18.88
C GLU A 108 -3.97 2.60 -17.92
N VAL A 109 -3.84 3.42 -16.87
CA VAL A 109 -4.91 3.60 -15.87
C VAL A 109 -6.16 4.19 -16.51
N CYS A 110 -6.03 5.23 -17.36
CA CYS A 110 -7.16 5.83 -18.04
C CYS A 110 -7.81 4.87 -19.05
N ALA A 111 -7.03 4.04 -19.75
CA ALA A 111 -7.57 3.02 -20.66
C ALA A 111 -8.43 1.99 -19.91
N LEU A 112 -7.94 1.48 -18.75
CA LEU A 112 -8.70 0.58 -17.89
C LEU A 112 -9.99 1.24 -17.40
N LEU A 113 -9.90 2.43 -16.84
CA LEU A 113 -11.04 3.15 -16.29
C LEU A 113 -12.10 3.47 -17.35
N SER A 114 -11.68 3.99 -18.51
CA SER A 114 -12.60 4.32 -19.60
C SER A 114 -13.32 3.11 -20.20
N SER A 115 -12.71 1.91 -20.10
CA SER A 115 -13.32 0.66 -20.53
C SER A 115 -14.33 0.07 -19.50
N GLY A 116 -14.50 0.70 -18.35
CA GLY A 116 -15.37 0.24 -17.27
C GLY A 116 -14.69 -0.66 -16.24
N VAL A 117 -13.38 -0.87 -16.33
CA VAL A 117 -12.61 -1.66 -15.37
C VAL A 117 -12.21 -0.77 -14.18
N ASN A 118 -12.64 -1.15 -12.99
CA ASN A 118 -12.20 -0.49 -11.75
C ASN A 118 -10.72 -0.78 -11.49
N VAL A 119 -10.04 0.10 -10.76
CA VAL A 119 -8.60 -0.04 -10.48
C VAL A 119 -8.32 0.00 -8.98
N VAL A 120 -7.73 -1.07 -8.45
CA VAL A 120 -7.09 -1.06 -7.13
C VAL A 120 -5.59 -0.98 -7.34
N SER A 121 -4.99 0.11 -6.93
CA SER A 121 -3.57 0.40 -7.11
C SER A 121 -2.78 0.26 -5.81
N THR A 122 -1.57 -0.27 -5.88
CA THR A 122 -0.61 -0.21 -4.78
C THR A 122 0.39 0.94 -4.93
N ARG A 123 0.11 1.84 -5.86
CA ARG A 123 0.87 3.07 -6.09
C ARG A 123 0.34 4.20 -5.21
N GLY A 124 1.19 5.16 -4.87
CA GLY A 124 0.85 6.26 -3.96
C GLY A 124 -0.03 7.37 -4.54
N GLU A 125 -0.16 7.42 -5.86
CA GLU A 125 -0.70 8.56 -6.60
C GLU A 125 -2.17 8.86 -6.29
N PHE A 126 -2.99 7.83 -6.01
CA PHE A 126 -4.45 8.00 -5.83
C PHE A 126 -4.89 8.07 -4.36
N HIS A 127 -3.97 8.14 -3.40
CA HIS A 127 -4.34 8.34 -1.99
C HIS A 127 -5.01 9.69 -1.74
N HIS A 128 -4.63 10.72 -2.50
CA HIS A 128 -5.13 12.08 -2.30
C HIS A 128 -5.25 12.81 -3.64
N ALA A 129 -6.43 12.81 -4.23
CA ALA A 129 -6.70 13.40 -5.55
C ALA A 129 -6.20 14.85 -5.71
N PRO A 130 -6.34 15.75 -4.70
CA PRO A 130 -5.81 17.11 -4.81
C PRO A 130 -4.27 17.21 -4.87
N SER A 131 -3.53 16.15 -4.56
CA SER A 131 -2.06 16.10 -4.72
C SER A 131 -1.61 15.78 -6.16
N LEU A 132 -2.50 15.26 -6.98
CA LEU A 132 -2.22 15.05 -8.41
C LEU A 132 -2.12 16.41 -9.13
N ASP A 133 -1.32 16.44 -10.19
CA ASP A 133 -1.38 17.53 -11.15
C ASP A 133 -2.81 17.70 -11.66
N PRO A 134 -3.35 18.94 -11.71
CA PRO A 134 -4.75 19.20 -12.05
C PRO A 134 -5.19 18.63 -13.42
N VAL A 135 -4.31 18.63 -14.42
CA VAL A 135 -4.61 18.09 -15.76
C VAL A 135 -4.71 16.56 -15.69
N THR A 136 -3.75 15.92 -15.03
CA THR A 136 -3.74 14.48 -14.82
C THR A 136 -4.93 14.03 -13.99
N ARG A 137 -5.26 14.73 -12.90
CA ARG A 137 -6.44 14.44 -12.09
C ARG A 137 -7.72 14.50 -12.91
N LYS A 138 -7.93 15.59 -13.66
CA LYS A 138 -9.13 15.74 -14.49
C LYS A 138 -9.24 14.61 -15.52
N ARG A 139 -8.15 14.24 -16.16
CA ARG A 139 -8.11 13.16 -17.14
C ARG A 139 -8.54 11.82 -16.54
N ILE A 140 -8.11 11.52 -15.31
CA ILE A 140 -8.49 10.29 -14.57
C ILE A 140 -9.96 10.36 -14.18
N GLU A 141 -10.44 11.51 -13.67
CA GLU A 141 -11.85 11.71 -13.31
C GLU A 141 -12.75 11.54 -14.54
N ASP A 142 -12.38 12.10 -15.70
CA ASP A 142 -13.10 11.95 -16.97
C ASP A 142 -13.13 10.47 -17.42
N ALA A 143 -12.04 9.74 -17.27
CA ALA A 143 -11.98 8.32 -17.61
C ALA A 143 -12.88 7.48 -16.68
N CYS A 144 -12.91 7.79 -15.40
CA CYS A 144 -13.83 7.17 -14.44
C CYS A 144 -15.29 7.43 -14.80
N GLU A 145 -15.62 8.68 -15.15
CA GLU A 145 -16.99 9.05 -15.55
C GLU A 145 -17.42 8.34 -16.84
N GLN A 146 -16.54 8.31 -17.84
CA GLN A 146 -16.77 7.64 -19.12
C GLN A 146 -17.07 6.16 -18.95
N GLY A 147 -16.27 5.43 -18.15
CA GLY A 147 -16.42 3.99 -17.97
C GLY A 147 -17.38 3.61 -16.83
N GLY A 148 -17.86 4.57 -16.04
CA GLY A 148 -18.63 4.28 -14.83
C GLY A 148 -17.81 3.54 -13.76
N SER A 149 -16.50 3.76 -13.70
CA SER A 149 -15.51 3.02 -12.92
C SER A 149 -14.85 3.88 -11.83
N SER A 150 -14.16 3.24 -10.92
CA SER A 150 -13.46 3.91 -9.82
C SER A 150 -12.00 3.46 -9.71
N VAL A 151 -11.16 4.32 -9.15
CA VAL A 151 -9.78 4.00 -8.79
C VAL A 151 -9.52 4.29 -7.31
N HIS A 152 -8.79 3.39 -6.65
CA HIS A 152 -8.39 3.51 -5.25
C HIS A 152 -6.94 3.06 -5.05
N SER A 153 -6.16 3.84 -4.30
CA SER A 153 -4.84 3.43 -3.83
C SER A 153 -4.89 2.84 -2.44
N THR A 154 -4.26 1.69 -2.25
CA THR A 154 -4.13 1.07 -0.93
C THR A 154 -2.93 0.12 -0.86
N GLY A 155 -2.59 -0.26 0.36
CA GLY A 155 -1.52 -1.19 0.68
C GLY A 155 -1.36 -1.30 2.19
N SER A 156 -0.30 -1.94 2.64
CA SER A 156 0.03 -1.95 4.06
C SER A 156 0.66 -0.63 4.51
N SER A 157 1.56 -0.07 3.67
CA SER A 157 2.32 1.17 3.92
C SER A 157 2.76 1.76 2.56
N PRO A 158 2.13 2.83 2.07
CA PRO A 158 0.97 3.55 2.61
C PRO A 158 -0.37 2.80 2.44
N GLY A 159 -1.39 3.29 3.14
CA GLY A 159 -2.77 2.81 3.13
C GLY A 159 -3.23 2.33 4.51
N PHE A 160 -2.99 1.05 4.87
CA PHE A 160 -3.47 0.54 6.15
C PHE A 160 -2.88 1.30 7.35
N ILE A 161 -1.54 1.35 7.45
CA ILE A 161 -0.88 1.95 8.62
C ILE A 161 -0.88 3.49 8.61
N THR A 162 -0.99 4.11 7.44
CA THR A 162 -0.97 5.57 7.31
C THR A 162 -2.36 6.21 7.21
N GLU A 163 -3.41 5.42 7.01
CA GLU A 163 -4.78 5.90 6.83
C GLU A 163 -5.78 5.12 7.68
N ALA A 164 -6.07 3.87 7.35
CA ALA A 164 -7.18 3.12 7.93
C ALA A 164 -7.03 2.97 9.46
N LEU A 165 -5.85 2.60 9.94
CA LEU A 165 -5.58 2.49 11.36
C LEU A 165 -5.58 3.84 12.08
N PRO A 166 -4.84 4.88 11.62
CA PRO A 166 -4.87 6.19 12.24
C PRO A 166 -6.25 6.84 12.30
N LEU A 167 -7.07 6.70 11.26
CA LEU A 167 -8.47 7.17 11.27
C LEU A 167 -9.27 6.52 12.40
N THR A 168 -9.07 5.22 12.60
CA THR A 168 -9.72 4.49 13.71
C THR A 168 -9.21 4.97 15.06
N LEU A 169 -7.89 5.10 15.25
CA LEU A 169 -7.27 5.52 16.51
C LEU A 169 -7.65 6.95 16.90
N THR A 170 -7.71 7.85 15.91
CA THR A 170 -8.05 9.25 16.15
C THR A 170 -9.55 9.48 16.41
N SER A 171 -10.41 8.48 16.21
CA SER A 171 -11.85 8.59 16.48
C SER A 171 -12.17 8.83 17.96
N ILE A 172 -11.27 8.54 18.89
CA ILE A 172 -11.40 8.81 20.33
C ILE A 172 -10.74 10.12 20.74
N GLN A 173 -10.10 10.85 19.82
CA GLN A 173 -9.45 12.14 20.09
C GLN A 173 -10.46 13.28 19.92
N ARG A 174 -10.39 14.25 20.81
CA ARG A 174 -11.01 15.56 20.62
C ARG A 174 -9.99 16.63 20.24
N ARG A 175 -8.72 16.42 20.62
CA ARG A 175 -7.57 17.25 20.26
C ARG A 175 -6.40 16.35 19.88
N LEU A 176 -5.80 16.63 18.74
CA LEU A 176 -4.59 15.97 18.26
C LEU A 176 -3.45 17.00 18.26
N ASP A 177 -2.37 16.70 18.98
CA ASP A 177 -1.17 17.53 19.03
C ASP A 177 -0.10 17.00 18.05
N ALA A 178 0.06 15.68 17.96
CA ALA A 178 0.89 15.00 16.95
C ALA A 178 0.44 13.53 16.78
N LEU A 179 0.71 12.98 15.60
CA LEU A 179 0.62 11.54 15.33
C LEU A 179 1.89 11.12 14.58
N THR A 180 2.58 10.13 15.12
CA THR A 180 3.79 9.57 14.52
C THR A 180 3.60 8.09 14.24
N ILE A 181 3.96 7.66 13.04
CA ILE A 181 3.96 6.28 12.59
C ILE A 181 5.41 5.92 12.28
N ASP A 182 5.96 4.97 13.02
CA ASP A 182 7.27 4.41 12.78
C ASP A 182 7.13 3.03 12.14
N GLU A 183 7.78 2.85 11.01
CA GLU A 183 8.00 1.54 10.41
C GLU A 183 9.44 1.09 10.74
N PHE A 184 9.58 -0.08 11.33
CA PHE A 184 10.87 -0.70 11.62
C PHE A 184 11.05 -1.93 10.76
N ALA A 185 12.19 -2.02 10.08
CA ALA A 185 12.57 -3.18 9.28
C ALA A 185 14.00 -3.58 9.57
N ASP A 186 14.17 -4.70 10.27
CA ASP A 186 15.44 -5.38 10.40
C ASP A 186 15.74 -6.15 9.11
N LEU A 187 16.76 -5.70 8.40
CA LEU A 187 17.18 -6.25 7.11
C LEU A 187 18.41 -7.19 7.24
N SER A 188 18.84 -7.49 8.47
CA SER A 188 20.05 -8.29 8.73
C SER A 188 19.98 -9.68 8.11
N GLN A 189 18.78 -10.27 8.00
CA GLN A 189 18.55 -11.60 7.42
C GLN A 189 18.05 -11.55 5.96
N ARG A 190 18.01 -10.36 5.35
CA ARG A 190 17.62 -10.21 3.95
C ARG A 190 18.79 -10.54 3.03
N ASP A 191 18.72 -11.68 2.35
CA ASP A 191 19.72 -12.08 1.34
C ASP A 191 19.41 -11.45 -0.03
N SER A 192 19.77 -10.18 -0.17
CA SER A 192 19.58 -9.40 -1.41
C SER A 192 20.70 -8.35 -1.53
N PRO A 193 21.95 -8.77 -1.91
CA PRO A 193 23.11 -7.87 -1.95
C PRO A 193 22.88 -6.64 -2.84
N GLY A 194 22.37 -6.83 -4.07
CA GLY A 194 22.08 -5.72 -5.00
C GLY A 194 21.09 -4.70 -4.41
N LEU A 195 20.03 -5.16 -3.73
CA LEU A 195 19.09 -4.23 -3.08
C LEU A 195 19.77 -3.47 -1.94
N LEU A 196 20.44 -4.19 -1.02
CA LEU A 196 20.96 -3.56 0.20
C LEU A 196 22.17 -2.68 -0.10
N PHE A 197 23.14 -3.16 -0.89
CA PHE A 197 24.39 -2.44 -1.08
C PHE A 197 24.34 -1.44 -2.24
N GLU A 198 23.69 -1.80 -3.37
CA GLU A 198 23.68 -0.94 -4.55
C GLU A 198 22.51 0.05 -4.55
N VAL A 199 21.30 -0.41 -4.22
CA VAL A 199 20.10 0.44 -4.27
C VAL A 199 19.92 1.23 -2.98
N MET A 200 20.02 0.56 -1.81
CA MET A 200 19.80 1.22 -0.52
C MET A 200 21.08 1.89 0.03
N GLY A 201 22.28 1.47 -0.41
CA GLY A 201 23.54 2.07 -0.02
C GLY A 201 24.05 1.65 1.38
N PHE A 202 23.57 0.53 1.92
CA PHE A 202 24.19 -0.07 3.11
C PHE A 202 25.63 -0.47 2.81
N GLY A 203 26.52 -0.42 3.79
CA GLY A 203 27.94 -0.72 3.59
C GLY A 203 28.74 0.34 2.84
N GLN A 204 28.10 1.42 2.38
CA GLN A 204 28.79 2.57 1.77
C GLN A 204 29.21 3.59 2.84
N PRO A 205 30.21 4.46 2.55
CA PRO A 205 30.53 5.59 3.41
C PRO A 205 29.25 6.45 3.65
N PRO A 206 29.10 7.02 4.86
CA PRO A 206 27.94 7.89 5.13
C PRO A 206 27.97 9.11 4.21
N ALA A 207 26.83 9.37 3.59
CA ALA A 207 26.59 10.53 2.73
C ALA A 207 25.19 11.10 3.02
N GLU A 208 24.99 12.36 2.66
CA GLU A 208 23.66 12.97 2.71
C GLU A 208 22.71 12.23 1.74
N PHE A 209 21.42 12.19 2.12
CA PHE A 209 20.39 11.65 1.23
C PHE A 209 20.25 12.56 0.00
N GLY A 210 20.31 11.95 -1.18
CA GLY A 210 20.03 12.68 -2.42
C GLY A 210 18.59 13.17 -2.47
N GLU A 211 18.39 14.41 -2.96
CA GLU A 211 17.08 15.06 -3.07
C GLU A 211 16.06 14.19 -3.82
N GLN A 212 16.48 13.51 -4.89
CA GLN A 212 15.61 12.62 -5.66
C GLN A 212 15.02 11.48 -4.83
N ARG A 213 15.81 10.92 -3.89
CA ARG A 213 15.34 9.85 -3.00
C ARG A 213 14.37 10.38 -1.97
N LEU A 214 14.63 11.54 -1.40
CA LEU A 214 13.73 12.20 -0.45
C LEU A 214 12.42 12.61 -1.13
N ALA A 215 12.50 13.17 -2.34
CA ALA A 215 11.33 13.50 -3.15
C ALA A 215 10.47 12.25 -3.44
N GLY A 216 11.09 11.15 -3.85
CA GLY A 216 10.36 9.90 -4.10
C GLY A 216 9.59 9.38 -2.87
N LEU A 217 10.14 9.50 -1.67
CA LEU A 217 9.46 9.11 -0.43
C LEU A 217 8.39 10.12 0.00
N ARG A 218 8.68 11.42 -0.13
CA ARG A 218 7.68 12.48 0.06
C ARG A 218 6.47 12.26 -0.85
N ASP A 219 6.69 11.95 -2.12
CA ASP A 219 5.63 11.77 -3.11
C ASP A 219 4.87 10.44 -2.90
N SER A 220 5.51 9.42 -2.32
CA SER A 220 4.85 8.15 -1.97
C SER A 220 3.98 8.24 -0.72
N PHE A 221 4.41 8.93 0.32
CA PHE A 221 3.71 8.98 1.62
C PHE A 221 2.95 10.29 1.87
N GLY A 222 3.37 11.38 1.23
CA GLY A 222 2.76 12.69 1.40
C GLY A 222 1.27 12.73 1.09
N PRO A 223 0.80 12.15 -0.02
CA PRO A 223 -0.63 12.07 -0.32
C PRO A 223 -1.45 11.41 0.80
N SER A 224 -0.97 10.30 1.34
CA SER A 224 -1.62 9.60 2.44
C SER A 224 -1.69 10.45 3.73
N LEU A 225 -0.62 11.17 4.08
CA LEU A 225 -0.64 12.11 5.21
C LEU A 225 -1.59 13.29 4.98
N ARG A 226 -1.70 13.80 3.75
CA ARG A 226 -2.67 14.85 3.41
C ARG A 226 -4.11 14.37 3.54
N LEU A 227 -4.40 13.16 3.04
CA LEU A 227 -5.70 12.54 3.21
C LEU A 227 -6.08 12.43 4.70
N LEU A 228 -5.17 11.88 5.52
CA LEU A 228 -5.41 11.74 6.95
C LEU A 228 -5.68 13.11 7.62
N ALA A 229 -4.90 14.13 7.28
CA ALA A 229 -5.06 15.47 7.81
C ALA A 229 -6.39 16.12 7.39
N GLU A 230 -6.82 15.95 6.15
CA GLU A 230 -8.11 16.45 5.66
C GLU A 230 -9.29 15.75 6.34
N ALA A 231 -9.22 14.42 6.49
CA ALA A 231 -10.23 13.64 7.21
C ALA A 231 -10.39 14.12 8.66
N LEU A 232 -9.30 14.58 9.29
CA LEU A 232 -9.30 15.16 10.64
C LEU A 232 -9.64 16.67 10.66
N SER A 233 -10.02 17.27 9.52
CA SER A 233 -10.26 18.72 9.39
C SER A 233 -9.05 19.56 9.80
N THR A 234 -7.85 19.05 9.58
CA THR A 234 -6.58 19.69 9.95
C THR A 234 -5.61 19.76 8.75
N PRO A 235 -5.98 20.41 7.64
CA PRO A 235 -5.20 20.40 6.43
C PRO A 235 -3.74 20.85 6.68
N LEU A 236 -2.82 20.21 5.98
CA LEU A 236 -1.37 20.48 6.10
C LEU A 236 -0.97 21.66 5.22
N ASP A 237 -0.08 22.50 5.74
CA ASP A 237 0.52 23.59 4.98
C ASP A 237 1.55 23.06 3.96
N SER A 238 2.39 22.11 4.39
CA SER A 238 3.42 21.47 3.57
C SER A 238 3.67 20.03 3.98
N VAL A 239 4.36 19.29 3.10
CA VAL A 239 4.94 17.99 3.40
C VAL A 239 6.42 18.04 3.07
N GLU A 240 7.25 17.63 4.02
CA GLU A 240 8.70 17.65 3.93
C GLU A 240 9.26 16.25 4.18
N ALA A 241 10.44 15.97 3.61
CA ALA A 241 11.15 14.74 3.85
C ALA A 241 12.60 15.03 4.26
N VAL A 242 13.08 14.33 5.28
CA VAL A 242 14.46 14.37 5.73
C VAL A 242 15.00 12.96 5.91
N GLY A 243 16.30 12.76 5.67
CA GLY A 243 16.96 11.48 5.80
C GLY A 243 18.14 11.56 6.76
N GLU A 244 18.33 10.50 7.54
CA GLU A 244 19.41 10.32 8.49
C GLU A 244 20.04 8.95 8.29
N VAL A 245 21.36 8.83 8.54
CA VAL A 245 22.08 7.57 8.53
C VAL A 245 22.77 7.34 9.86
N ALA A 246 22.90 6.07 10.23
CA ALA A 246 23.83 5.65 11.28
C ALA A 246 24.75 4.55 10.75
N THR A 247 25.98 4.52 11.26
CA THR A 247 27.02 3.62 10.79
C THR A 247 27.20 2.42 11.74
N ALA A 248 27.70 1.31 11.23
CA ALA A 248 28.07 0.17 12.05
C ALA A 248 29.29 0.51 12.94
N ARG A 249 29.20 0.30 14.26
CA ARG A 249 30.33 0.54 15.18
C ARG A 249 31.47 -0.45 14.94
N ARG A 250 31.14 -1.66 14.50
CA ARG A 250 32.09 -2.73 14.19
C ARG A 250 31.69 -3.43 12.91
N SER A 251 32.64 -4.09 12.28
CA SER A 251 32.33 -4.93 11.14
C SER A 251 31.29 -5.98 11.53
N THR A 252 30.17 -6.00 10.79
CA THR A 252 29.00 -6.83 11.11
C THR A 252 28.64 -7.70 9.93
N ARG A 253 28.49 -9.02 10.15
CA ARG A 253 28.04 -9.95 9.13
C ARG A 253 26.51 -9.98 9.11
N ILE A 254 25.93 -9.87 7.90
CA ILE A 254 24.51 -9.99 7.62
C ILE A 254 24.31 -11.05 6.52
N ALA A 255 23.08 -11.46 6.24
CA ALA A 255 22.81 -12.49 5.22
C ALA A 255 23.36 -12.10 3.84
N ALA A 256 23.22 -10.84 3.44
CA ALA A 256 23.69 -10.32 2.16
C ALA A 256 25.23 -10.15 2.06
N GLY A 257 25.97 -10.23 3.17
CA GLY A 257 27.44 -10.02 3.16
C GLY A 257 27.98 -9.43 4.45
N THR A 258 28.95 -8.53 4.35
CA THR A 258 29.58 -7.88 5.52
C THR A 258 29.49 -6.36 5.39
N LEU A 259 29.04 -5.71 6.45
CA LEU A 259 29.08 -4.26 6.62
C LEU A 259 30.38 -3.90 7.33
N PRO A 260 31.31 -3.17 6.70
CA PRO A 260 32.49 -2.66 7.37
C PRO A 260 32.16 -1.69 8.49
N ALA A 261 33.00 -1.61 9.52
CA ALA A 261 32.88 -0.58 10.55
C ALA A 261 32.91 0.83 9.93
N GLY A 262 32.09 1.75 10.43
CA GLY A 262 32.02 3.13 9.94
C GLY A 262 31.22 3.32 8.64
N THR A 263 30.62 2.25 8.10
CA THR A 263 29.76 2.34 6.91
C THR A 263 28.27 2.39 7.31
N VAL A 264 27.40 2.86 6.40
CA VAL A 264 25.95 2.96 6.62
C VAL A 264 25.39 1.60 6.99
N ALA A 265 24.75 1.52 8.16
CA ALA A 265 24.13 0.31 8.69
C ALA A 265 22.67 0.52 9.13
N ALA A 266 22.24 1.76 9.24
CA ALA A 266 20.83 2.13 9.40
C ALA A 266 20.51 3.41 8.66
N GLN A 267 19.25 3.52 8.23
CA GLN A 267 18.68 4.66 7.53
C GLN A 267 17.33 4.99 8.14
N ARG A 268 17.11 6.26 8.41
CA ARG A 268 15.81 6.78 8.83
C ARG A 268 15.38 7.85 7.85
N ILE A 269 14.19 7.71 7.29
CA ILE A 269 13.59 8.72 6.43
C ILE A 269 12.27 9.14 7.07
N THR A 270 12.17 10.42 7.37
CA THR A 270 11.00 11.03 8.01
C THR A 270 10.26 11.88 7.00
N VAL A 271 9.01 11.55 6.73
CA VAL A 271 8.06 12.38 5.97
C VAL A 271 7.14 13.06 6.98
N SER A 272 7.16 14.38 7.02
CA SER A 272 6.42 15.18 7.98
C SER A 272 5.39 16.07 7.29
N GLY A 273 4.13 15.94 7.70
CA GLY A 273 3.07 16.88 7.37
C GLY A 273 3.05 18.02 8.38
N LEU A 274 3.31 19.25 7.92
CA LEU A 274 3.37 20.42 8.77
C LEU A 274 2.03 21.17 8.80
N ARG A 275 1.66 21.64 9.98
CA ARG A 275 0.55 22.57 10.19
C ARG A 275 0.99 23.71 11.10
N LYS A 276 0.81 24.95 10.65
CA LYS A 276 1.28 26.17 11.34
C LYS A 276 2.77 26.09 11.69
N GLY A 277 3.56 25.58 10.74
CA GLY A 277 5.00 25.40 10.86
C GLY A 277 5.46 24.33 11.85
N ARG A 278 4.56 23.47 12.35
CA ARG A 278 4.89 22.37 13.28
C ARG A 278 4.47 21.03 12.68
N PRO A 279 5.27 19.96 12.87
CA PRO A 279 4.87 18.62 12.44
C PRO A 279 3.64 18.16 13.22
N LEU A 280 2.54 17.90 12.48
CA LEU A 280 1.31 17.30 13.02
C LEU A 280 1.28 15.80 12.78
N LEU A 281 1.63 15.39 11.56
CA LEU A 281 1.67 13.99 11.17
C LEU A 281 3.08 13.62 10.72
N ARG A 282 3.58 12.46 11.13
CA ARG A 282 4.89 11.95 10.71
C ARG A 282 4.78 10.48 10.32
N PHE A 283 5.46 10.12 9.24
CA PHE A 283 5.81 8.76 8.91
C PHE A 283 7.32 8.63 8.91
N ARG A 284 7.88 7.65 9.65
CA ARG A 284 9.31 7.39 9.72
C ARG A 284 9.61 5.95 9.30
N ALA A 285 10.35 5.78 8.23
CA ALA A 285 10.89 4.48 7.84
C ALA A 285 12.27 4.29 8.50
N ASN A 286 12.39 3.32 9.40
CA ASN A 286 13.62 2.96 10.11
C ASN A 286 14.10 1.61 9.57
N TRP A 287 15.03 1.63 8.64
CA TRP A 287 15.62 0.43 8.02
C TRP A 287 17.03 0.22 8.54
N TYR A 288 17.31 -0.95 9.07
CA TYR A 288 18.60 -1.24 9.69
C TYR A 288 19.04 -2.67 9.46
N CYS A 289 20.36 -2.88 9.50
CA CYS A 289 21.02 -4.19 9.35
C CYS A 289 21.73 -4.63 10.63
N THR A 290 21.82 -3.77 11.63
CA THR A 290 22.34 -4.03 12.98
C THR A 290 21.79 -2.99 13.94
N THR A 291 21.79 -3.31 15.22
CA THR A 291 21.45 -2.37 16.30
C THR A 291 22.69 -1.74 16.94
N ASP A 292 23.90 -2.21 16.61
CA ASP A 292 25.18 -1.68 17.09
C ASP A 292 25.63 -0.50 16.21
N LEU A 293 25.03 0.66 16.45
CA LEU A 293 25.09 1.85 15.59
C LEU A 293 25.83 3.03 16.22
N ASP A 294 26.40 3.87 15.37
CA ASP A 294 26.93 5.18 15.70
C ASP A 294 26.36 6.26 14.75
N PRO A 295 25.58 7.26 15.25
CA PRO A 295 25.06 7.35 16.62
C PRO A 295 24.11 6.20 16.96
N ALA A 296 23.95 5.91 18.23
CA ALA A 296 22.99 4.92 18.70
C ALA A 296 21.55 5.40 18.43
N TRP A 297 20.73 4.53 17.87
CA TRP A 297 19.30 4.76 17.67
C TRP A 297 18.48 3.84 18.56
N ASP A 298 17.36 4.35 19.06
CA ASP A 298 16.33 3.51 19.66
C ASP A 298 15.56 2.80 18.55
N LEU A 299 15.85 1.51 18.35
CA LEU A 299 15.27 0.66 17.32
C LEU A 299 14.39 -0.40 17.95
N ARG A 300 13.28 -0.70 17.28
CA ARG A 300 12.35 -1.77 17.67
C ARG A 300 12.47 -2.94 16.69
N ALA A 301 11.93 -4.10 17.08
CA ALA A 301 11.77 -5.24 16.17
C ALA A 301 10.91 -4.87 14.97
N THR A 302 11.05 -5.61 13.88
CA THR A 302 10.27 -5.39 12.63
C THR A 302 8.77 -5.33 12.91
N GLY A 303 8.14 -4.27 12.42
CA GLY A 303 6.73 -3.95 12.65
C GLY A 303 6.48 -2.46 12.56
N TRP A 304 5.36 -2.02 13.11
CA TRP A 304 4.99 -0.62 13.19
C TRP A 304 4.81 -0.18 14.64
N HIS A 305 5.08 1.06 14.90
CA HIS A 305 4.76 1.73 16.16
C HIS A 305 3.99 3.01 15.84
N VAL A 306 2.88 3.22 16.52
CA VAL A 306 2.04 4.41 16.37
C VAL A 306 1.94 5.13 17.69
N SER A 307 2.38 6.39 17.73
CA SER A 307 2.25 7.29 18.87
C SER A 307 1.26 8.40 18.53
N VAL A 308 0.25 8.57 19.35
CA VAL A 308 -0.74 9.63 19.24
C VAL A 308 -0.62 10.53 20.46
N GLU A 309 -0.32 11.81 20.25
CA GLU A 309 -0.24 12.84 21.28
C GLU A 309 -1.48 13.73 21.19
N GLY A 310 -2.15 13.94 22.30
CA GLY A 310 -3.40 14.72 22.35
C GLY A 310 -4.08 14.62 23.70
N ASP A 311 -5.41 14.75 23.71
CA ASP A 311 -6.19 14.64 24.94
C ASP A 311 -6.59 13.19 25.31
N ALA A 312 -6.36 12.22 24.41
CA ALA A 312 -6.46 10.78 24.66
C ALA A 312 -5.22 10.07 24.08
N PRO A 313 -4.02 10.19 24.70
CA PRO A 313 -2.77 9.71 24.12
C PRO A 313 -2.76 8.19 24.00
N LEU A 314 -2.17 7.70 22.90
CA LEU A 314 -2.00 6.27 22.63
C LEU A 314 -0.55 5.98 22.23
N ASP A 315 -0.09 4.80 22.62
CA ASP A 315 1.21 4.24 22.24
C ASP A 315 1.01 2.76 21.90
N ILE A 316 1.24 2.38 20.63
CA ILE A 316 0.80 1.10 20.08
C ILE A 316 1.93 0.44 19.29
N ASP A 317 2.33 -0.76 19.69
CA ASP A 317 3.21 -1.62 18.90
C ASP A 317 2.41 -2.66 18.11
N LEU A 318 2.62 -2.70 16.78
CA LEU A 318 2.14 -3.76 15.90
C LEU A 318 3.34 -4.57 15.44
N ARG A 319 3.57 -5.69 16.09
CA ARG A 319 4.70 -6.58 15.81
C ARG A 319 4.37 -7.55 14.70
N PHE A 320 5.33 -7.84 13.85
CA PHE A 320 5.23 -8.92 12.86
C PHE A 320 5.89 -10.19 13.45
N PRO A 321 5.11 -11.16 13.94
CA PRO A 321 5.65 -12.37 14.55
C PRO A 321 6.13 -13.36 13.47
N VAL A 322 7.03 -12.88 12.60
CA VAL A 322 7.59 -13.61 11.47
C VAL A 322 9.10 -13.68 11.64
N PRO A 323 9.73 -14.87 11.50
CA PRO A 323 11.18 -14.99 11.46
C PRO A 323 11.79 -14.06 10.41
N LEU A 324 12.94 -13.43 10.73
CA LEU A 324 13.55 -12.40 9.88
C LEU A 324 13.97 -12.92 8.50
N ASP A 325 14.39 -14.20 8.42
CA ASP A 325 14.73 -14.87 7.16
C ASP A 325 13.53 -15.06 6.24
N LEU A 326 12.31 -15.18 6.81
CA LEU A 326 11.04 -15.29 6.07
C LEU A 326 10.41 -13.92 5.79
N MET A 327 10.84 -12.85 6.46
CA MET A 327 10.22 -11.54 6.35
C MET A 327 10.20 -11.00 4.91
N ALA A 328 11.29 -11.20 4.16
CA ALA A 328 11.39 -10.76 2.77
C ALA A 328 10.36 -11.43 1.85
N SER A 329 9.97 -12.66 2.15
CA SER A 329 8.94 -13.39 1.41
C SER A 329 7.52 -13.07 1.87
N MET A 330 7.32 -12.74 3.14
CA MET A 330 5.99 -12.51 3.73
C MET A 330 5.53 -11.06 3.71
N SER A 331 6.42 -10.09 3.97
CA SER A 331 6.03 -8.68 4.11
C SER A 331 5.28 -8.11 2.89
N PRO A 332 5.58 -8.49 1.64
CA PRO A 332 4.81 -8.00 0.50
C PRO A 332 3.35 -8.48 0.48
N SER A 333 3.04 -9.60 1.17
CA SER A 333 1.68 -10.11 1.26
C SER A 333 0.75 -9.21 2.06
N TYR A 334 1.25 -8.43 3.03
CA TYR A 334 0.42 -7.44 3.73
C TYR A 334 -0.15 -6.39 2.77
N THR A 335 0.66 -5.92 1.81
CA THR A 335 0.20 -5.00 0.77
C THR A 335 -0.73 -5.70 -0.22
N ALA A 336 -0.36 -6.88 -0.69
CA ALA A 336 -1.14 -7.64 -1.65
C ALA A 336 -2.54 -7.98 -1.12
N ASN A 337 -2.62 -8.52 0.10
CA ASN A 337 -3.90 -8.90 0.71
C ASN A 337 -4.80 -7.68 0.92
N ARG A 338 -4.23 -6.54 1.35
CA ARG A 338 -5.02 -5.30 1.48
C ARG A 338 -5.60 -4.84 0.16
N ALA A 339 -4.83 -4.92 -0.93
CA ALA A 339 -5.29 -4.57 -2.27
C ALA A 339 -6.38 -5.52 -2.77
N VAL A 340 -6.21 -6.83 -2.57
CA VAL A 340 -7.20 -7.84 -2.97
C VAL A 340 -8.50 -7.66 -2.19
N ASN A 341 -8.42 -7.45 -0.88
CA ASN A 341 -9.61 -7.19 -0.05
C ASN A 341 -10.33 -5.88 -0.40
N ALA A 342 -9.68 -4.94 -1.09
CA ALA A 342 -10.31 -3.70 -1.53
C ALA A 342 -11.20 -3.88 -2.78
N VAL A 343 -11.02 -4.93 -3.57
CA VAL A 343 -11.71 -5.12 -4.84
C VAL A 343 -13.23 -4.98 -4.74
N PRO A 344 -13.96 -5.67 -3.83
CA PRO A 344 -15.41 -5.55 -3.76
C PRO A 344 -15.88 -4.13 -3.43
N PHE A 345 -15.13 -3.42 -2.58
CA PHE A 345 -15.48 -2.07 -2.13
C PHE A 345 -15.28 -1.05 -3.24
N VAL A 346 -14.22 -1.20 -4.04
CA VAL A 346 -13.92 -0.33 -5.17
C VAL A 346 -14.90 -0.57 -6.30
N CYS A 347 -15.24 -1.83 -6.60
CA CYS A 347 -16.23 -2.16 -7.62
C CYS A 347 -17.66 -1.67 -7.26
N ALA A 348 -17.98 -1.55 -5.97
CA ALA A 348 -19.27 -1.03 -5.51
C ALA A 348 -19.31 0.49 -5.34
N ALA A 349 -18.17 1.17 -5.46
CA ALA A 349 -18.07 2.61 -5.27
C ALA A 349 -18.65 3.39 -6.45
N ALA A 350 -19.06 4.62 -6.21
CA ALA A 350 -19.42 5.56 -7.29
C ALA A 350 -18.16 5.85 -8.15
N PRO A 351 -18.32 6.17 -9.45
CA PRO A 351 -17.20 6.50 -10.33
C PRO A 351 -16.33 7.64 -9.80
N GLY A 352 -15.02 7.54 -9.99
CA GLY A 352 -14.05 8.58 -9.62
C GLY A 352 -12.85 8.06 -8.84
N ILE A 353 -11.93 8.96 -8.45
CA ILE A 353 -10.84 8.66 -7.53
C ILE A 353 -11.41 8.53 -6.14
N ARG A 354 -11.30 7.35 -5.54
CA ARG A 354 -11.86 7.02 -4.21
C ARG A 354 -10.75 6.86 -3.20
N THR A 355 -10.88 7.57 -2.09
CA THR A 355 -9.94 7.53 -0.98
C THR A 355 -10.42 6.56 0.11
N THR A 356 -9.59 6.32 1.11
CA THR A 356 -9.95 5.50 2.29
C THR A 356 -11.18 6.06 3.03
N THR A 357 -11.46 7.36 2.92
CA THR A 357 -12.64 8.00 3.56
C THR A 357 -13.91 7.92 2.72
N ASP A 358 -13.80 7.63 1.43
CA ASP A 358 -14.95 7.48 0.53
C ASP A 358 -15.50 6.05 0.50
N LEU A 359 -14.71 5.08 0.94
CA LEU A 359 -15.05 3.67 0.96
C LEU A 359 -15.47 3.22 2.37
N PRO A 360 -16.36 2.22 2.48
CA PRO A 360 -16.53 1.50 3.73
C PRO A 360 -15.20 0.92 4.22
N GLN A 361 -15.12 0.62 5.51
CA GLN A 361 -13.94 -0.06 6.05
C GLN A 361 -13.67 -1.36 5.28
N ILE A 362 -12.51 -1.44 4.63
CA ILE A 362 -12.09 -2.63 3.91
C ILE A 362 -11.83 -3.74 4.92
N VAL A 363 -12.55 -4.81 4.80
CA VAL A 363 -12.42 -6.04 5.60
C VAL A 363 -12.11 -7.22 4.69
N ALA A 364 -11.49 -8.27 5.26
CA ALA A 364 -11.26 -9.51 4.53
C ALA A 364 -12.56 -10.28 4.37
N ASP A 365 -12.75 -10.87 3.19
CA ASP A 365 -13.73 -11.93 2.95
C ASP A 365 -13.00 -13.27 2.97
N LEU A 366 -13.25 -14.06 3.98
CA LEU A 366 -12.54 -15.32 4.23
C LEU A 366 -13.38 -16.57 3.87
N GLY A 367 -14.54 -16.39 3.21
CA GLY A 367 -15.44 -17.47 2.79
C GLY A 367 -16.62 -17.68 3.69
#